data_4a6ccd746dfc1adb9d8f6542b5a890e3
#
_entry.id   4a6ccd746dfc1adb9d8f6542b5a890e3
#
_cell.length_a   1.000
_cell.length_b   1.000
_cell.length_c   1.000
_cell.angle_alpha   90.00
_cell.angle_beta   90.00
_cell.angle_gamma   90.00
#
_symmetry.space_group_name_H-M   'P 1'
#
loop_
_entity.id
_entity.type
_entity.pdbx_description
1 polymer ?
#
loop_
_entity_poly.entity_id
_entity_poly.type
_entity_poly.pdbx_seq_one_letter_code
_entity_poly.pdbx_strand_id
1 'polypeptide(L)'
;LPSSMALKNTAPVNMLYGLYEALRLLLAEGPEAAFRRHRECHEALVRGLWDLGLEMLVAEPYRLPMLNTVRIPEEVDDLAVRRHLRSEYRIEIGGGLGPLAGKIWRIGLMGHTARAENVSRFLEALRALL
;
A
#
# COMPACT_ATOMS: atom_id res chain seq x y z
N LEU A 1 8.67 48.97 -15.34
CA LEU A 1 8.25 47.57 -15.45
C LEU A 1 9.19 46.73 -14.62
N PRO A 2 8.71 45.94 -13.64
CA PRO A 2 9.59 45.06 -12.88
C PRO A 2 10.15 44.01 -13.82
N SER A 3 11.48 43.88 -13.83
CA SER A 3 12.25 42.89 -14.57
C SER A 3 11.70 41.49 -14.35
N SER A 4 11.53 40.76 -15.43
CA SER A 4 11.11 39.39 -15.54
C SER A 4 11.61 38.56 -14.37
N MET A 5 10.68 38.06 -13.56
CA MET A 5 10.93 36.94 -12.66
C MET A 5 11.20 35.72 -13.54
N ALA A 6 12.43 35.57 -14.00
CA ALA A 6 12.84 34.34 -14.67
C ALA A 6 12.59 33.19 -13.72
N LEU A 7 11.77 32.23 -14.12
CA LEU A 7 11.58 30.99 -13.40
C LEU A 7 12.94 30.31 -13.26
N LYS A 8 13.53 30.43 -12.07
CA LYS A 8 14.87 29.88 -11.77
C LYS A 8 14.91 28.37 -11.71
N ASN A 9 13.76 27.70 -11.81
CA ASN A 9 13.64 26.25 -11.69
C ASN A 9 12.99 25.67 -12.93
N THR A 10 13.63 24.64 -13.50
CA THR A 10 13.03 23.83 -14.56
C THR A 10 11.89 23.02 -13.95
N ALA A 11 10.73 23.00 -14.60
CA ALA A 11 9.62 22.15 -14.19
C ALA A 11 10.04 20.67 -14.16
N PRO A 12 9.54 19.86 -13.21
CA PRO A 12 9.86 18.43 -13.11
C PRO A 12 9.13 17.65 -14.21
N VAL A 13 9.56 17.78 -15.45
CA VAL A 13 8.88 17.32 -16.65
C VAL A 13 8.60 15.82 -16.61
N ASN A 14 9.56 15.01 -16.18
CA ASN A 14 9.38 13.56 -16.07
C ASN A 14 8.27 13.18 -15.09
N MET A 15 8.15 13.91 -13.98
CA MET A 15 7.06 13.70 -13.01
C MET A 15 5.71 14.12 -13.59
N LEU A 16 5.67 15.18 -14.39
CA LEU A 16 4.45 15.62 -15.06
C LEU A 16 3.98 14.60 -16.10
N TYR A 17 4.88 14.00 -16.85
CA TYR A 17 4.52 12.89 -17.76
C TYR A 17 4.00 11.68 -16.99
N GLY A 18 4.63 11.31 -15.88
CA GLY A 18 4.15 10.24 -15.01
C GLY A 18 2.76 10.52 -14.45
N LEU A 19 2.51 11.74 -13.98
CA LEU A 19 1.19 12.17 -13.51
C LEU A 19 0.15 12.15 -14.63
N TYR A 20 0.48 12.66 -15.81
CA TYR A 20 -0.40 12.63 -16.96
C TYR A 20 -0.84 11.21 -17.30
N GLU A 21 0.10 10.27 -17.39
CA GLU A 21 -0.21 8.88 -17.71
C GLU A 21 -1.03 8.20 -16.60
N ALA A 22 -0.72 8.47 -15.32
CA ALA A 22 -1.50 7.96 -14.19
C ALA A 22 -2.96 8.45 -14.23
N LEU A 23 -3.17 9.72 -14.53
CA LEU A 23 -4.51 10.31 -14.67
C LEU A 23 -5.24 9.74 -15.91
N ARG A 24 -4.54 9.57 -17.03
CA ARG A 24 -5.10 8.95 -18.23
C ARG A 24 -5.61 7.53 -17.95
N LEU A 25 -4.83 6.72 -17.24
CA LEU A 25 -5.21 5.36 -16.87
C LEU A 25 -6.41 5.36 -15.91
N LEU A 26 -6.41 6.24 -14.91
CA LEU A 26 -7.51 6.36 -13.96
C LEU A 26 -8.82 6.77 -14.64
N LEU A 27 -8.76 7.73 -15.59
CA LEU A 27 -9.91 8.16 -16.35
C LEU A 27 -10.42 7.07 -17.31
N ALA A 28 -9.50 6.28 -17.89
CA ALA A 28 -9.87 5.15 -18.75
C ALA A 28 -10.53 4.01 -17.96
N GLU A 29 -10.12 3.75 -16.73
CA GLU A 29 -10.77 2.79 -15.81
C GLU A 29 -12.11 3.32 -15.30
N GLY A 30 -12.20 4.62 -15.05
CA GLY A 30 -13.28 5.30 -14.35
C GLY A 30 -13.11 5.33 -12.84
N PRO A 31 -13.29 6.50 -12.19
CA PRO A 31 -13.06 6.67 -10.74
C PRO A 31 -13.88 5.70 -9.89
N GLU A 32 -15.14 5.49 -10.20
CA GLU A 32 -16.04 4.59 -9.47
C GLU A 32 -15.57 3.13 -9.55
N ALA A 33 -15.10 2.71 -10.72
CA ALA A 33 -14.54 1.37 -10.91
C ALA A 33 -13.23 1.20 -10.09
N ALA A 34 -12.37 2.21 -10.12
CA ALA A 34 -11.16 2.23 -9.32
C ALA A 34 -11.46 2.18 -7.81
N PHE A 35 -12.45 2.93 -7.31
CA PHE A 35 -12.86 2.91 -5.89
C PHE A 35 -13.42 1.54 -5.49
N ARG A 36 -14.25 0.94 -6.33
CA ARG A 36 -14.79 -0.40 -6.10
C ARG A 36 -13.67 -1.44 -6.03
N ARG A 37 -12.75 -1.44 -6.98
CA ARG A 37 -11.60 -2.35 -7.01
C ARG A 37 -10.74 -2.24 -5.76
N HIS A 38 -10.44 -1.02 -5.28
CA HIS A 38 -9.69 -0.80 -4.04
C HIS A 38 -10.44 -1.35 -2.82
N ARG A 39 -11.76 -1.16 -2.76
CA ARG A 39 -12.60 -1.69 -1.67
C ARG A 39 -12.61 -3.21 -1.66
N GLU A 40 -12.84 -3.85 -2.80
CA GLU A 40 -12.84 -5.31 -2.94
C GLU A 40 -11.48 -5.92 -2.54
N CYS A 41 -10.38 -5.30 -2.97
CA CYS A 41 -9.03 -5.73 -2.57
C CYS A 41 -8.79 -5.54 -1.06
N HIS A 42 -9.24 -4.44 -0.48
CA HIS A 42 -9.18 -4.18 0.96
C HIS A 42 -9.93 -5.24 1.75
N GLU A 43 -11.17 -5.52 1.39
CA GLU A 43 -12.00 -6.52 2.05
C GLU A 43 -11.40 -7.92 1.97
N ALA A 44 -10.86 -8.28 0.80
CA ALA A 44 -10.16 -9.55 0.62
C ALA A 44 -8.90 -9.65 1.49
N LEU A 45 -8.10 -8.56 1.54
CA LEU A 45 -6.91 -8.49 2.39
C LEU A 45 -7.28 -8.62 3.86
N VAL A 46 -8.28 -7.87 4.35
CA VAL A 46 -8.71 -7.92 5.75
C VAL A 46 -9.19 -9.30 6.15
N ARG A 47 -9.99 -9.97 5.31
CA ARG A 47 -10.42 -11.36 5.56
C ARG A 47 -9.22 -12.31 5.65
N GLY A 48 -8.30 -12.24 4.69
CA GLY A 48 -7.12 -13.10 4.69
C GLY A 48 -6.17 -12.87 5.86
N LEU A 49 -6.03 -11.62 6.32
CA LEU A 49 -5.26 -11.30 7.53
C LEU A 49 -5.94 -11.86 8.79
N TRP A 50 -7.27 -11.76 8.87
CA TRP A 50 -8.04 -12.36 9.96
C TRP A 50 -7.87 -13.88 10.00
N ASP A 51 -7.92 -14.55 8.84
CA ASP A 51 -7.70 -16.01 8.72
C ASP A 51 -6.28 -16.44 9.16
N LEU A 52 -5.32 -15.49 9.16
CA LEU A 52 -3.96 -15.66 9.69
C LEU A 52 -3.85 -15.30 11.18
N GLY A 53 -4.95 -14.95 11.85
CA GLY A 53 -4.96 -14.53 13.25
C GLY A 53 -4.42 -13.12 13.49
N LEU A 54 -4.32 -12.29 12.45
CA LEU A 54 -3.77 -10.94 12.54
C LEU A 54 -4.87 -9.90 12.73
N GLU A 55 -4.61 -8.92 13.60
CA GLU A 55 -5.55 -7.86 13.93
C GLU A 55 -5.23 -6.55 13.22
N MET A 56 -6.26 -5.88 12.73
CA MET A 56 -6.16 -4.52 12.22
C MET A 56 -5.96 -3.53 13.36
N LEU A 57 -5.03 -2.58 13.21
CA LEU A 57 -4.82 -1.50 14.19
C LEU A 57 -6.03 -0.54 14.23
N VAL A 58 -6.59 -0.22 13.05
CA VAL A 58 -7.64 0.80 12.90
C VAL A 58 -9.01 0.13 12.94
N ALA A 59 -9.92 0.71 13.74
CA ALA A 59 -11.31 0.27 13.80
C ALA A 59 -12.01 0.43 12.43
N GLU A 60 -12.90 -0.50 12.12
CA GLU A 60 -13.52 -0.64 10.80
C GLU A 60 -14.07 0.67 10.19
N PRO A 61 -14.81 1.52 10.91
CA PRO A 61 -15.38 2.75 10.32
C PRO A 61 -14.32 3.77 9.85
N TYR A 62 -13.07 3.62 10.31
CA TYR A 62 -11.98 4.55 10.01
C TYR A 62 -10.91 3.97 9.10
N ARG A 63 -11.10 2.75 8.58
CA ARG A 63 -10.15 2.10 7.67
C ARG A 63 -10.16 2.75 6.30
N LEU A 64 -8.95 2.92 5.75
CA LEU A 64 -8.77 3.36 4.38
C LEU A 64 -8.52 2.14 3.48
N PRO A 65 -9.27 1.95 2.39
CA PRO A 65 -9.03 0.81 1.49
C PRO A 65 -7.62 0.75 0.92
N MET A 66 -6.97 1.89 0.73
CA MET A 66 -5.65 1.97 0.13
C MET A 66 -4.49 1.78 1.11
N LEU A 67 -4.70 1.91 2.43
CA LEU A 67 -3.65 1.78 3.43
C LEU A 67 -4.14 0.97 4.63
N ASN A 68 -3.58 -0.20 4.78
CA ASN A 68 -3.97 -1.17 5.79
C ASN A 68 -2.89 -1.28 6.87
N THR A 69 -3.24 -1.05 8.12
CA THR A 69 -2.33 -1.15 9.26
C THR A 69 -2.69 -2.36 10.11
N VAL A 70 -1.72 -3.24 10.31
CA VAL A 70 -1.88 -4.55 10.94
C VAL A 70 -0.96 -4.63 12.15
N ARG A 71 -1.45 -5.14 13.28
CA ARG A 71 -0.63 -5.42 14.46
C ARG A 71 0.29 -6.59 14.20
N ILE A 72 1.53 -6.47 14.63
CA ILE A 72 2.50 -7.56 14.58
C ILE A 72 2.37 -8.35 15.90
N PRO A 73 2.18 -9.69 15.86
CA PRO A 73 2.23 -10.52 17.06
C PRO A 73 3.60 -10.39 17.78
N GLU A 74 3.60 -10.47 19.11
CA GLU A 74 4.81 -10.23 19.92
C GLU A 74 5.96 -11.19 19.59
N GLU A 75 5.63 -12.42 19.18
CA GLU A 75 6.58 -13.48 18.82
C GLU A 75 7.16 -13.33 17.40
N VAL A 76 6.66 -12.39 16.60
CA VAL A 76 7.05 -12.24 15.19
C VAL A 76 8.13 -11.16 15.03
N ASP A 77 9.24 -11.51 14.41
CA ASP A 77 10.30 -10.56 14.04
C ASP A 77 9.90 -9.75 12.80
N ASP A 78 9.50 -8.49 13.02
CA ASP A 78 9.17 -7.52 11.96
C ASP A 78 10.21 -7.45 10.85
N LEU A 79 11.48 -7.33 11.23
CA LEU A 79 12.57 -7.14 10.26
C LEU A 79 12.81 -8.40 9.44
N ALA A 80 12.74 -9.59 10.07
CA ALA A 80 12.90 -10.85 9.38
C ALA A 80 11.79 -11.06 8.36
N VAL A 81 10.53 -10.88 8.76
CA VAL A 81 9.38 -11.02 7.85
C VAL A 81 9.47 -10.06 6.67
N ARG A 82 9.71 -8.78 6.89
CA ARG A 82 9.82 -7.80 5.80
C ARG A 82 11.01 -8.07 4.86
N ARG A 83 12.13 -8.57 5.41
CA ARG A 83 13.29 -8.96 4.62
C ARG A 83 12.96 -10.14 3.71
N HIS A 84 12.33 -11.20 4.23
CA HIS A 84 11.93 -12.37 3.43
C HIS A 84 10.88 -12.02 2.37
N LEU A 85 9.86 -11.23 2.72
CA LEU A 85 8.89 -10.74 1.74
C LEU A 85 9.58 -10.04 0.57
N ARG A 86 10.59 -9.21 0.84
CA ARG A 86 11.34 -8.48 -0.18
C ARG A 86 12.25 -9.39 -1.00
N SER A 87 13.06 -10.25 -0.35
CA SER A 87 14.06 -11.09 -1.04
C SER A 87 13.44 -12.22 -1.85
N GLU A 88 12.52 -12.97 -1.25
CA GLU A 88 11.95 -14.19 -1.85
C GLU A 88 10.71 -13.90 -2.70
N TYR A 89 9.86 -12.99 -2.24
CA TYR A 89 8.56 -12.75 -2.89
C TYR A 89 8.50 -11.46 -3.70
N ARG A 90 9.54 -10.59 -3.62
CA ARG A 90 9.58 -9.27 -4.27
C ARG A 90 8.41 -8.38 -3.83
N ILE A 91 8.01 -8.52 -2.57
CA ILE A 91 6.94 -7.73 -1.95
C ILE A 91 7.56 -6.85 -0.88
N GLU A 92 7.27 -5.56 -0.92
CA GLU A 92 7.72 -4.61 0.10
C GLU A 92 6.52 -4.02 0.83
N ILE A 93 6.56 -4.11 2.17
CA ILE A 93 5.58 -3.48 3.07
C ILE A 93 6.29 -2.54 4.03
N GLY A 94 5.59 -1.51 4.49
CA GLY A 94 6.13 -0.57 5.46
C GLY A 94 6.04 -1.07 6.90
N GLY A 95 7.03 -0.77 7.71
CA GLY A 95 6.93 -0.89 9.17
C GLY A 95 6.25 0.30 9.82
N GLY A 96 6.00 0.22 11.13
CA GLY A 96 5.52 1.33 11.95
C GLY A 96 6.54 2.46 12.06
N LEU A 97 6.07 3.65 12.45
CA LEU A 97 6.89 4.83 12.68
C LEU A 97 6.74 5.31 14.12
N GLY A 98 7.80 5.91 14.68
CA GLY A 98 7.79 6.44 16.04
C GLY A 98 7.35 5.39 17.07
N PRO A 99 6.35 5.65 17.92
CA PRO A 99 5.87 4.72 18.94
C PRO A 99 5.31 3.40 18.42
N LEU A 100 5.02 3.31 17.10
CA LEU A 100 4.52 2.13 16.43
C LEU A 100 5.60 1.32 15.70
N ALA A 101 6.87 1.75 15.77
CA ALA A 101 7.99 1.04 15.16
C ALA A 101 8.08 -0.39 15.75
N GLY A 102 8.18 -1.39 14.86
CA GLY A 102 8.22 -2.80 15.24
C GLY A 102 6.90 -3.40 15.77
N LYS A 103 5.81 -2.60 15.82
CA LYS A 103 4.52 -3.04 16.37
C LYS A 103 3.43 -3.22 15.32
N ILE A 104 3.63 -2.66 14.14
CA ILE A 104 2.66 -2.73 13.05
C ILE A 104 3.33 -2.86 11.69
N TRP A 105 2.62 -3.47 10.76
CA TRP A 105 2.87 -3.37 9.34
C TRP A 105 1.91 -2.40 8.67
N ARG A 106 2.39 -1.72 7.63
CA ARG A 106 1.59 -0.86 6.75
C ARG A 106 1.58 -1.46 5.35
N ILE A 107 0.42 -1.94 4.94
CA ILE A 107 0.23 -2.63 3.66
C ILE A 107 -0.53 -1.68 2.72
N GLY A 108 0.14 -1.26 1.66
CA GLY A 108 -0.43 -0.36 0.65
C GLY A 108 -1.12 -1.13 -0.47
N LEU A 109 -2.37 -0.78 -0.75
CA LEU A 109 -3.12 -1.20 -1.94
C LEU A 109 -3.46 0.05 -2.75
N MET A 110 -2.46 0.59 -3.46
CA MET A 110 -2.60 1.90 -4.11
C MET A 110 -2.52 1.75 -5.64
N GLY A 111 -3.50 2.33 -6.36
CA GLY A 111 -3.50 2.39 -7.80
C GLY A 111 -3.35 1.01 -8.44
N HIS A 112 -2.28 0.81 -9.21
CA HIS A 112 -2.02 -0.42 -9.94
C HIS A 112 -1.81 -1.65 -9.03
N THR A 113 -1.37 -1.47 -7.79
CA THR A 113 -1.13 -2.59 -6.86
C THR A 113 -2.41 -3.15 -6.23
N ALA A 114 -3.52 -2.42 -6.23
CA ALA A 114 -4.81 -2.89 -5.75
C ALA A 114 -5.44 -3.88 -6.74
N ARG A 115 -4.96 -5.12 -6.74
CA ARG A 115 -5.40 -6.24 -7.58
C ARG A 115 -5.54 -7.50 -6.76
N ALA A 116 -6.53 -8.32 -7.07
CA ALA A 116 -6.82 -9.55 -6.33
C ALA A 116 -5.62 -10.51 -6.31
N GLU A 117 -4.91 -10.64 -7.44
CA GLU A 117 -3.72 -11.47 -7.54
C GLU A 117 -2.58 -11.01 -6.62
N ASN A 118 -2.41 -9.69 -6.42
CA ASN A 118 -1.40 -9.17 -5.50
C ASN A 118 -1.78 -9.43 -4.05
N VAL A 119 -3.07 -9.34 -3.71
CA VAL A 119 -3.59 -9.66 -2.38
C VAL A 119 -3.36 -11.14 -2.06
N SER A 120 -3.75 -12.05 -2.97
CA SER A 120 -3.56 -13.49 -2.79
C SER A 120 -2.09 -13.85 -2.61
N ARG A 121 -1.24 -13.34 -3.51
CA ARG A 121 0.21 -13.56 -3.45
C ARG A 121 0.83 -13.06 -2.14
N PHE A 122 0.40 -11.90 -1.65
CA PHE A 122 0.86 -11.36 -0.38
C PHE A 122 0.43 -12.24 0.80
N LEU A 123 -0.83 -12.65 0.85
CA LEU A 123 -1.36 -13.50 1.92
C LEU A 123 -0.70 -14.89 1.93
N GLU A 124 -0.45 -15.50 0.78
CA GLU A 124 0.31 -16.75 0.65
C GLU A 124 1.74 -16.61 1.17
N ALA A 125 2.43 -15.55 0.75
CA ALA A 125 3.78 -15.26 1.23
C ALA A 125 3.82 -15.04 2.74
N LEU A 126 2.87 -14.27 3.28
CA LEU A 126 2.79 -13.99 4.71
C LEU A 126 2.49 -15.25 5.52
N ARG A 127 1.59 -16.11 5.04
CA ARG A 127 1.27 -17.41 5.67
C ARG A 127 2.49 -18.33 5.77
N ALA A 128 3.39 -18.28 4.80
CA ALA A 128 4.60 -19.10 4.81
C ALA A 128 5.68 -18.58 5.79
N LEU A 129 5.52 -17.36 6.31
CA LEU A 129 6.49 -16.69 7.18
C LEU A 129 6.02 -16.56 8.63
N LEU A 130 4.76 -16.83 8.93
CA LEU A 130 4.15 -16.86 10.26
C LEU A 130 4.00 -18.29 10.76
#